data_094973894048f2253343dc949c3aaaa6
#
_entry.id   094973894048f2253343dc949c3aaaa6
#
_cell.length_a   1.000
_cell.length_b   1.000
_cell.length_c   1.000
_cell.angle_alpha   90.00
_cell.angle_beta   90.00
_cell.angle_gamma   90.00
#
_symmetry.space_group_name_H-M   'P 1'
#
loop_
_entity.id
_entity.type
_entity.pdbx_description
1 polymer ?
#
loop_
_entity_poly.entity_id
_entity_poly.type
_entity_poly.pdbx_seq_one_letter_code
_entity_poly.pdbx_strand_id
1 'polypeptide(L)'
;MARYTGPRVRISRRFGLPIFGPSKYLERRNYGPGVHGPKSRRKHTDYGLGLIEKQKLRYYYGLMERQFRGVYEKALRRRGVTGEQMLQILETRLDNVVYHLGFANTRAAARQLVCHGHVTVNGRKVGIPSYALRVNDVIQVKNHNVSRQLATKNLEVATSRAVPDWLSLGKEEFKGTVMRIPTRDEIQPIANEQAVVEFYSR
;
A
#
# COMPACT_ATOMS: atom_id res chain seq x y z
N MET A 1 -13.72 -9.96 3.03
CA MET A 1 -13.40 -8.51 3.03
C MET A 1 -13.31 -8.00 1.59
N ALA A 2 -14.02 -6.94 1.24
CA ALA A 2 -14.07 -6.41 -0.13
C ALA A 2 -12.69 -5.93 -0.61
N ARG A 3 -12.31 -6.29 -1.83
CA ARG A 3 -11.05 -5.92 -2.48
C ARG A 3 -11.29 -5.64 -3.97
N TYR A 4 -10.36 -4.94 -4.61
CA TYR A 4 -10.40 -4.80 -6.06
C TYR A 4 -9.98 -6.12 -6.73
N THR A 5 -10.85 -6.68 -7.55
CA THR A 5 -10.64 -7.94 -8.29
C THR A 5 -10.58 -7.74 -9.82
N GLY A 6 -10.73 -6.50 -10.27
CA GLY A 6 -10.73 -6.15 -11.70
C GLY A 6 -9.32 -6.14 -12.33
N PRO A 7 -9.23 -5.75 -13.60
CA PRO A 7 -8.00 -5.82 -14.42
C PRO A 7 -6.95 -4.80 -13.96
N ARG A 8 -5.90 -5.28 -13.29
CA ARG A 8 -4.81 -4.47 -12.70
C ARG A 8 -3.98 -3.74 -13.76
N VAL A 9 -3.62 -4.42 -14.84
CA VAL A 9 -2.82 -3.83 -15.94
C VAL A 9 -3.54 -2.66 -16.60
N ARG A 10 -4.87 -2.75 -16.75
CA ARG A 10 -5.69 -1.66 -17.29
C ARG A 10 -5.62 -0.41 -16.42
N ILE A 11 -5.62 -0.58 -15.09
CA ILE A 11 -5.50 0.52 -14.14
C ILE A 11 -4.09 1.14 -14.20
N SER A 12 -3.03 0.32 -14.17
CA SER A 12 -1.65 0.80 -14.28
C SER A 12 -1.43 1.58 -15.57
N ARG A 13 -1.92 1.08 -16.71
CA ARG A 13 -1.86 1.79 -17.99
C ARG A 13 -2.66 3.09 -18.01
N ARG A 14 -3.80 3.15 -17.31
CA ARG A 14 -4.61 4.38 -17.20
C ARG A 14 -3.84 5.51 -16.53
N PHE A 15 -3.02 5.19 -15.54
CA PHE A 15 -2.25 6.16 -14.77
C PHE A 15 -0.79 6.29 -15.24
N GLY A 16 -0.33 5.45 -16.17
CA GLY A 16 1.05 5.43 -16.64
C GLY A 16 2.07 5.01 -15.56
N LEU A 17 1.61 4.38 -14.47
CA LEU A 17 2.42 4.04 -13.29
C LEU A 17 2.22 2.57 -12.89
N PRO A 18 3.26 1.88 -12.39
CA PRO A 18 3.18 0.48 -11.94
C PRO A 18 2.54 0.35 -10.55
N ILE A 19 1.27 0.77 -10.42
CA ILE A 19 0.54 0.84 -9.14
C ILE A 19 0.52 -0.51 -8.38
N PHE A 20 0.42 -1.61 -9.12
CA PHE A 20 0.36 -2.97 -8.54
C PHE A 20 1.68 -3.73 -8.59
N GLY A 21 2.78 -3.04 -8.87
CA GLY A 21 4.11 -3.60 -9.08
C GLY A 21 4.54 -3.60 -10.56
N PRO A 22 5.81 -3.96 -10.85
CA PRO A 22 6.34 -3.95 -12.20
C PRO A 22 5.52 -4.84 -13.14
N SER A 23 5.38 -4.41 -14.40
CA SER A 23 4.57 -5.14 -15.39
C SER A 23 5.13 -4.94 -16.80
N LYS A 24 5.51 -6.02 -17.45
CA LYS A 24 5.93 -6.06 -18.87
C LYS A 24 4.90 -5.43 -19.83
N TYR A 25 3.62 -5.49 -19.47
CA TYR A 25 2.55 -4.89 -20.30
C TYR A 25 2.52 -3.37 -20.21
N LEU A 26 2.95 -2.78 -19.11
CA LEU A 26 3.08 -1.34 -18.97
C LEU A 26 4.25 -0.83 -19.81
N GLU A 27 5.39 -1.53 -19.76
CA GLU A 27 6.59 -1.22 -20.56
C GLU A 27 6.33 -1.28 -22.06
N ARG A 28 5.65 -2.34 -22.53
CA ARG A 28 5.33 -2.53 -23.94
C ARG A 28 4.29 -1.54 -24.48
N ARG A 29 3.35 -1.08 -23.63
CA ARG A 29 2.20 -0.25 -24.02
C ARG A 29 2.04 0.90 -23.03
N ASN A 30 2.93 1.88 -23.10
CA ASN A 30 2.94 3.06 -22.22
C ASN A 30 1.89 4.11 -22.66
N TYR A 31 0.68 3.67 -22.91
CA TYR A 31 -0.46 4.54 -23.25
C TYR A 31 -1.74 4.01 -22.62
N GLY A 32 -2.75 4.88 -22.51
CA GLY A 32 -4.04 4.55 -21.91
C GLY A 32 -4.70 3.31 -22.51
N PRO A 33 -5.58 2.62 -21.77
CA PRO A 33 -6.30 1.45 -22.27
C PRO A 33 -7.38 1.84 -23.29
N GLY A 34 -7.75 0.88 -24.14
CA GLY A 34 -8.82 1.02 -25.15
C GLY A 34 -8.31 1.40 -26.54
N VAL A 35 -9.21 1.41 -27.51
CA VAL A 35 -8.92 1.68 -28.92
C VAL A 35 -8.36 3.08 -29.13
N HIS A 36 -8.87 4.07 -28.39
CA HIS A 36 -8.44 5.47 -28.47
C HIS A 36 -7.23 5.79 -27.59
N GLY A 37 -6.68 4.81 -26.83
CA GLY A 37 -5.58 5.01 -25.90
C GLY A 37 -4.35 5.70 -26.53
N PRO A 38 -3.82 5.23 -27.67
CA PRO A 38 -2.61 5.80 -28.28
C PRO A 38 -2.76 7.27 -28.75
N LYS A 39 -3.97 7.65 -29.15
CA LYS A 39 -4.28 8.99 -29.68
C LYS A 39 -4.97 9.90 -28.67
N SER A 40 -5.15 9.46 -27.43
CA SER A 40 -5.89 10.21 -26.41
C SER A 40 -5.08 11.41 -25.90
N ARG A 41 -5.53 12.62 -26.21
CA ARG A 41 -4.99 13.89 -25.72
C ARG A 41 -6.02 14.61 -24.84
N ARG A 42 -6.57 13.92 -23.84
CA ARG A 42 -7.58 14.52 -22.97
C ARG A 42 -6.97 15.61 -22.09
N LYS A 43 -7.50 16.82 -22.17
CA LYS A 43 -7.31 17.83 -21.12
C LYS A 43 -8.06 17.38 -19.88
N HIS A 44 -7.41 17.42 -18.74
CA HIS A 44 -8.06 17.12 -17.46
C HIS A 44 -8.49 18.44 -16.82
N THR A 45 -9.71 18.46 -16.31
CA THR A 45 -10.18 19.53 -15.42
C THR A 45 -9.53 19.39 -14.06
N ASP A 46 -9.53 20.44 -13.23
CA ASP A 46 -8.98 20.39 -11.87
C ASP A 46 -9.65 19.30 -11.02
N TYR A 47 -10.95 19.14 -11.14
CA TYR A 47 -11.67 18.02 -10.54
C TYR A 47 -11.15 16.68 -11.04
N GLY A 48 -10.92 16.56 -12.34
CA GLY A 48 -10.39 15.33 -12.96
C GLY A 48 -8.98 15.00 -12.46
N LEU A 49 -8.12 15.99 -12.27
CA LEU A 49 -6.78 15.83 -11.71
C LEU A 49 -6.84 15.34 -10.27
N GLY A 50 -7.61 16.00 -9.40
CA GLY A 50 -7.78 15.57 -8.02
C GLY A 50 -8.37 14.15 -7.91
N LEU A 51 -9.34 13.81 -8.78
CA LEU A 51 -9.89 12.45 -8.85
C LEU A 51 -8.81 11.42 -9.25
N ILE A 52 -7.94 11.74 -10.21
CA ILE A 52 -6.85 10.86 -10.65
C ILE A 52 -5.88 10.61 -9.49
N GLU A 53 -5.42 11.65 -8.79
CA GLU A 53 -4.51 11.54 -7.66
C GLU A 53 -5.11 10.70 -6.53
N LYS A 54 -6.36 10.94 -6.18
CA LYS A 54 -7.10 10.13 -5.21
C LYS A 54 -7.16 8.66 -5.62
N GLN A 55 -7.49 8.37 -6.88
CA GLN A 55 -7.61 7.00 -7.37
C GLN A 55 -6.26 6.29 -7.40
N LYS A 56 -5.14 6.98 -7.71
CA LYS A 56 -3.78 6.42 -7.64
C LYS A 56 -3.50 5.89 -6.23
N LEU A 57 -3.65 6.74 -5.20
CA LEU A 57 -3.44 6.34 -3.80
C LEU A 57 -4.36 5.19 -3.39
N ARG A 58 -5.63 5.27 -3.70
CA ARG A 58 -6.60 4.25 -3.35
C ARG A 58 -6.23 2.87 -3.91
N TYR A 59 -5.83 2.80 -5.19
CA TYR A 59 -5.41 1.54 -5.80
C TYR A 59 -4.06 1.06 -5.30
N TYR A 60 -3.13 1.96 -5.03
CA TYR A 60 -1.81 1.63 -4.52
C TYR A 60 -1.86 0.90 -3.17
N TYR A 61 -2.69 1.39 -2.23
CA TYR A 61 -2.92 0.73 -0.95
C TYR A 61 -4.01 -0.34 -0.99
N GLY A 62 -4.62 -0.59 -2.15
CA GLY A 62 -5.63 -1.64 -2.33
C GLY A 62 -6.92 -1.41 -1.55
N LEU A 63 -7.31 -0.15 -1.33
CA LEU A 63 -8.49 0.23 -0.57
C LEU A 63 -9.73 0.41 -1.47
N MET A 64 -10.91 0.18 -0.90
CA MET A 64 -12.19 0.58 -1.49
C MET A 64 -12.52 2.02 -1.10
N GLU A 65 -13.36 2.69 -1.88
CA GLU A 65 -13.67 4.12 -1.70
C GLU A 65 -14.13 4.46 -0.28
N ARG A 66 -15.08 3.71 0.25
CA ARG A 66 -15.58 3.92 1.62
C ARG A 66 -14.48 3.81 2.68
N GLN A 67 -13.55 2.87 2.51
CA GLN A 67 -12.43 2.70 3.44
C GLN A 67 -11.43 3.85 3.32
N PHE A 68 -11.15 4.30 2.09
CA PHE A 68 -10.22 5.39 1.85
C PHE A 68 -10.77 6.73 2.39
N ARG A 69 -12.05 7.01 2.18
CA ARG A 69 -12.74 8.15 2.78
C ARG A 69 -12.67 8.12 4.31
N GLY A 70 -12.87 6.95 4.94
CA GLY A 70 -12.72 6.81 6.39
C GLY A 70 -11.28 7.04 6.89
N VAL A 71 -10.24 6.80 6.06
CA VAL A 71 -8.85 7.19 6.37
C VAL A 71 -8.70 8.71 6.34
N TYR A 72 -9.23 9.39 5.33
CA TYR A 72 -9.24 10.84 5.23
C TYR A 72 -9.95 11.50 6.43
N GLU A 73 -11.13 11.01 6.80
CA GLU A 73 -11.89 11.51 7.97
C GLU A 73 -11.13 11.33 9.30
N LYS A 74 -10.37 10.23 9.43
CA LYS A 74 -9.47 10.01 10.58
C LYS A 74 -8.29 10.97 10.57
N ALA A 75 -7.72 11.25 9.40
CA ALA A 75 -6.62 12.19 9.25
C ALA A 75 -7.02 13.62 9.62
N LEU A 76 -8.23 14.05 9.22
CA LEU A 76 -8.79 15.36 9.59
C LEU A 76 -8.90 15.59 11.11
N ARG A 77 -9.15 14.51 11.87
CA ARG A 77 -9.28 14.59 13.34
C ARG A 77 -7.93 14.64 14.05
N ARG A 78 -6.82 14.38 13.35
CA ARG A 78 -5.48 14.43 13.91
C ARG A 78 -4.89 15.83 13.79
N ARG A 79 -4.06 16.22 14.76
CA ARG A 79 -3.31 17.49 14.69
C ARG A 79 -2.20 17.37 13.64
N GLY A 80 -1.96 18.42 12.88
CA GLY A 80 -0.93 18.51 11.84
C GLY A 80 -1.47 18.58 10.42
N VAL A 81 -0.61 18.42 9.43
CA VAL A 81 -0.97 18.48 8.01
C VAL A 81 -1.78 17.23 7.63
N THR A 82 -3.02 17.43 7.18
CA THR A 82 -3.96 16.33 6.89
C THR A 82 -3.41 15.31 5.88
N GLY A 83 -2.69 15.79 4.84
CA GLY A 83 -2.07 14.92 3.83
C GLY A 83 -1.03 13.98 4.43
N GLU A 84 -0.15 14.49 5.27
CA GLU A 84 0.87 13.69 5.97
C GLU A 84 0.23 12.67 6.92
N GLN A 85 -0.76 13.10 7.72
CA GLN A 85 -1.48 12.21 8.62
C GLN A 85 -2.19 11.08 7.87
N MET A 86 -2.76 11.40 6.70
CA MET A 86 -3.39 10.40 5.83
C MET A 86 -2.37 9.36 5.34
N LEU A 87 -1.19 9.80 4.88
CA LEU A 87 -0.12 8.92 4.43
C LEU A 87 0.42 8.06 5.59
N GLN A 88 0.65 8.64 6.77
CA GLN A 88 1.08 7.90 7.96
C GLN A 88 0.08 6.82 8.36
N ILE A 89 -1.23 7.11 8.33
CA ILE A 89 -2.27 6.12 8.61
C ILE A 89 -2.24 4.99 7.56
N LEU A 90 -1.98 5.29 6.29
CA LEU A 90 -1.90 4.32 5.23
C LEU A 90 -0.66 3.44 5.35
N GLU A 91 0.50 4.02 5.70
CA GLU A 91 1.77 3.31 5.85
C GLU A 91 1.79 2.41 7.08
N THR A 92 1.24 2.85 8.21
CA THR A 92 1.21 2.08 9.47
C THR A 92 0.18 0.95 9.51
N ARG A 93 -0.51 0.67 8.43
CA ARG A 93 -1.43 -0.49 8.32
C ARG A 93 -0.65 -1.80 8.31
N LEU A 94 -1.15 -2.80 9.00
CA LEU A 94 -0.53 -4.12 9.09
C LEU A 94 -0.29 -4.76 7.71
N ASP A 95 -1.26 -4.68 6.78
CA ASP A 95 -1.11 -5.23 5.43
C ASP A 95 0.03 -4.55 4.65
N ASN A 96 0.22 -3.25 4.83
CA ASN A 96 1.28 -2.49 4.18
C ASN A 96 2.65 -2.75 4.82
N VAL A 97 2.74 -2.80 6.15
CA VAL A 97 3.98 -3.12 6.86
C VAL A 97 4.48 -4.53 6.54
N VAL A 98 3.59 -5.52 6.49
CA VAL A 98 3.93 -6.90 6.05
C VAL A 98 4.50 -6.92 4.62
N TYR A 99 4.02 -6.04 3.75
CA TYR A 99 4.57 -5.85 2.40
C TYR A 99 5.96 -5.20 2.44
N HIS A 100 6.18 -4.16 3.24
CA HIS A 100 7.47 -3.47 3.38
C HIS A 100 8.54 -4.36 4.01
N LEU A 101 8.18 -5.20 4.97
CA LEU A 101 9.07 -6.20 5.57
C LEU A 101 9.47 -7.34 4.60
N GLY A 102 8.89 -7.38 3.39
CA GLY A 102 9.21 -8.41 2.40
C GLY A 102 8.54 -9.76 2.62
N PHE A 103 7.68 -9.92 3.63
CA PHE A 103 6.94 -11.18 3.86
C PHE A 103 5.92 -11.48 2.76
N ALA A 104 5.63 -10.50 1.90
CA ALA A 104 4.79 -10.67 0.73
C ALA A 104 5.32 -9.86 -0.47
N ASN A 105 5.18 -10.41 -1.68
CA ASN A 105 5.65 -9.77 -2.91
C ASN A 105 4.74 -8.63 -3.39
N THR A 106 3.49 -8.63 -2.96
CA THR A 106 2.50 -7.58 -3.31
C THR A 106 1.64 -7.23 -2.10
N ARG A 107 1.12 -5.98 -2.06
CA ARG A 107 0.17 -5.57 -1.00
C ARG A 107 -1.07 -6.46 -0.94
N ALA A 108 -1.53 -6.97 -2.08
CA ALA A 108 -2.66 -7.91 -2.12
C ALA A 108 -2.32 -9.26 -1.48
N ALA A 109 -1.10 -9.77 -1.68
CA ALA A 109 -0.62 -10.98 -1.02
C ALA A 109 -0.41 -10.75 0.48
N ALA A 110 0.16 -9.60 0.89
CA ALA A 110 0.29 -9.21 2.29
C ALA A 110 -1.07 -9.19 3.00
N ARG A 111 -2.06 -8.57 2.37
CA ARG A 111 -3.43 -8.56 2.89
C ARG A 111 -4.00 -9.98 3.05
N GLN A 112 -3.73 -10.87 2.10
CA GLN A 112 -4.16 -12.27 2.18
C GLN A 112 -3.47 -13.01 3.32
N LEU A 113 -2.15 -12.84 3.51
CA LEU A 113 -1.39 -13.42 4.62
C LEU A 113 -1.99 -13.01 5.97
N VAL A 114 -2.28 -11.73 6.15
CA VAL A 114 -2.91 -11.23 7.37
C VAL A 114 -4.31 -11.83 7.57
N CYS A 115 -5.18 -11.79 6.54
CA CYS A 115 -6.54 -12.34 6.64
C CYS A 115 -6.57 -13.83 6.97
N HIS A 116 -5.61 -14.60 6.44
CA HIS A 116 -5.50 -16.04 6.69
C HIS A 116 -4.82 -16.34 8.05
N GLY A 117 -4.37 -15.31 8.77
CA GLY A 117 -3.81 -15.45 10.12
C GLY A 117 -2.43 -16.07 10.14
N HIS A 118 -1.62 -15.80 9.10
CA HIS A 118 -0.20 -16.18 9.05
C HIS A 118 0.70 -15.20 9.80
N VAL A 119 0.15 -14.10 10.31
CA VAL A 119 0.89 -13.01 10.98
C VAL A 119 0.40 -12.84 12.41
N THR A 120 1.33 -12.57 13.32
CA THR A 120 1.07 -12.21 14.71
C THR A 120 1.62 -10.82 14.97
N VAL A 121 0.99 -10.09 15.90
CA VAL A 121 1.45 -8.80 16.40
C VAL A 121 1.59 -8.93 17.92
N ASN A 122 2.77 -8.65 18.47
CA ASN A 122 3.08 -8.81 19.89
C ASN A 122 2.69 -10.20 20.43
N GLY A 123 2.97 -11.24 19.66
CA GLY A 123 2.64 -12.64 20.00
C GLY A 123 1.18 -13.04 19.79
N ARG A 124 0.27 -12.11 19.48
CA ARG A 124 -1.15 -12.39 19.28
C ARG A 124 -1.51 -12.48 17.79
N LYS A 125 -2.32 -13.43 17.39
CA LYS A 125 -2.83 -13.56 16.03
C LYS A 125 -3.72 -12.37 15.67
N VAL A 126 -3.41 -11.65 14.60
CA VAL A 126 -4.21 -10.54 14.09
C VAL A 126 -4.63 -10.83 12.65
N GLY A 127 -5.93 -10.97 12.40
CA GLY A 127 -6.51 -11.22 11.08
C GLY A 127 -7.08 -9.97 10.40
N ILE A 128 -6.80 -8.77 10.92
CA ILE A 128 -7.35 -7.50 10.44
C ILE A 128 -6.28 -6.73 9.67
N PRO A 129 -6.33 -6.66 8.32
CA PRO A 129 -5.32 -5.97 7.52
C PRO A 129 -5.21 -4.46 7.79
N SER A 130 -6.32 -3.84 8.24
CA SER A 130 -6.38 -2.42 8.59
C SER A 130 -5.95 -2.12 10.04
N TYR A 131 -5.40 -3.11 10.74
CA TYR A 131 -4.86 -2.91 12.08
C TYR A 131 -3.77 -1.84 12.03
N ALA A 132 -3.91 -0.80 12.84
CA ALA A 132 -2.95 0.30 12.91
C ALA A 132 -1.84 -0.09 13.89
N LEU A 133 -0.63 -0.21 13.38
CA LEU A 133 0.56 -0.51 14.16
C LEU A 133 1.06 0.75 14.87
N ARG A 134 1.65 0.54 16.04
CA ARG A 134 2.27 1.57 16.89
C ARG A 134 3.78 1.39 16.92
N VAL A 135 4.48 2.38 17.42
CA VAL A 135 5.91 2.28 17.71
C VAL A 135 6.16 1.15 18.70
N ASN A 136 7.20 0.39 18.50
CA ASN A 136 7.61 -0.81 19.22
C ASN A 136 6.68 -2.05 19.03
N ASP A 137 5.69 -1.99 18.13
CA ASP A 137 4.95 -3.20 17.79
C ASP A 137 5.85 -4.18 17.03
N VAL A 138 5.79 -5.44 17.43
CA VAL A 138 6.55 -6.55 16.85
C VAL A 138 5.62 -7.37 15.96
N ILE A 139 5.95 -7.44 14.69
CA ILE A 139 5.23 -8.23 13.69
C ILE A 139 6.03 -9.49 13.40
N GLN A 140 5.41 -10.65 13.50
CA GLN A 140 6.08 -11.93 13.27
C GLN A 140 5.24 -12.85 12.40
N VAL A 141 5.88 -13.60 11.51
CA VAL A 141 5.22 -14.70 10.79
C VAL A 141 4.99 -15.85 11.75
N LYS A 142 3.77 -16.38 11.75
CA LYS A 142 3.38 -17.51 12.62
C LYS A 142 4.36 -18.66 12.49
N ASN A 143 4.74 -19.26 13.62
CA ASN A 143 5.61 -20.42 13.69
C ASN A 143 4.87 -21.70 13.18
N HIS A 144 4.70 -21.76 11.87
CA HIS A 144 4.09 -22.91 11.17
C HIS A 144 4.83 -23.12 9.84
N ASN A 145 5.15 -24.36 9.52
CA ASN A 145 6.01 -24.72 8.38
C ASN A 145 5.58 -24.04 7.07
N VAL A 146 4.30 -24.11 6.72
CA VAL A 146 3.77 -23.51 5.49
C VAL A 146 3.92 -21.98 5.49
N SER A 147 3.68 -21.32 6.64
CA SER A 147 3.80 -19.86 6.77
C SER A 147 5.25 -19.41 6.60
N ARG A 148 6.20 -20.14 7.21
CA ARG A 148 7.63 -19.85 7.12
C ARG A 148 8.18 -20.12 5.71
N GLN A 149 7.86 -21.25 5.09
CA GLN A 149 8.26 -21.54 3.70
C GLN A 149 7.79 -20.46 2.72
N LEU A 150 6.54 -19.99 2.89
CA LEU A 150 6.01 -18.90 2.06
C LEU A 150 6.76 -17.58 2.31
N ALA A 151 7.07 -17.26 3.56
CA ALA A 151 7.83 -16.07 3.92
C ALA A 151 9.27 -16.13 3.38
N THR A 152 9.95 -17.28 3.45
CA THR A 152 11.30 -17.50 2.88
C THR A 152 11.30 -17.21 1.38
N LYS A 153 10.40 -17.83 0.61
CA LYS A 153 10.26 -17.57 -0.84
C LYS A 153 10.02 -16.10 -1.16
N ASN A 154 9.20 -15.44 -0.36
CA ASN A 154 8.90 -14.04 -0.59
C ASN A 154 10.10 -13.14 -0.24
N LEU A 155 10.86 -13.43 0.81
CA LEU A 155 12.06 -12.70 1.19
C LEU A 155 13.16 -12.82 0.13
N GLU A 156 13.35 -13.99 -0.48
CA GLU A 156 14.28 -14.20 -1.59
C GLU A 156 13.95 -13.28 -2.78
N VAL A 157 12.68 -13.19 -3.16
CA VAL A 157 12.22 -12.31 -4.24
C VAL A 157 12.28 -10.84 -3.83
N ALA A 158 12.06 -10.54 -2.55
CA ALA A 158 12.06 -9.17 -2.02
C ALA A 158 13.45 -8.59 -1.77
N THR A 159 14.54 -9.34 -2.02
CA THR A 159 15.94 -8.91 -1.77
C THR A 159 16.30 -7.60 -2.48
N SER A 160 15.69 -7.34 -3.64
CA SER A 160 15.87 -6.10 -4.40
C SER A 160 15.14 -4.88 -3.82
N ARG A 161 14.27 -5.09 -2.81
CA ARG A 161 13.50 -4.01 -2.18
C ARG A 161 14.13 -3.64 -0.86
N ALA A 162 14.53 -2.37 -0.72
CA ALA A 162 15.00 -1.85 0.55
C ALA A 162 13.86 -1.83 1.58
N VAL A 163 14.15 -2.29 2.79
CA VAL A 163 13.26 -2.10 3.94
C VAL A 163 13.37 -0.65 4.39
N PRO A 164 12.27 0.09 4.58
CA PRO A 164 12.32 1.47 5.05
C PRO A 164 12.98 1.59 6.44
N ASP A 165 13.69 2.69 6.69
CA ASP A 165 14.46 2.92 7.94
C ASP A 165 13.60 2.99 9.21
N TRP A 166 12.31 3.24 9.06
CA TRP A 166 11.37 3.23 10.20
C TRP A 166 10.93 1.82 10.63
N LEU A 167 11.38 0.77 9.88
CA LEU A 167 11.16 -0.64 10.18
C LEU A 167 12.48 -1.36 10.40
N SER A 168 12.53 -2.26 11.36
CA SER A 168 13.63 -3.20 11.54
C SER A 168 13.19 -4.60 11.11
N LEU A 169 14.05 -5.35 10.40
CA LEU A 169 13.78 -6.70 9.92
C LEU A 169 14.82 -7.69 10.42
N GLY A 170 14.41 -8.65 11.23
CA GLY A 170 15.16 -9.86 11.60
C GLY A 170 14.76 -11.01 10.64
N LYS A 171 15.58 -11.23 9.61
CA LYS A 171 15.27 -12.24 8.56
C LYS A 171 15.19 -13.65 9.10
N GLU A 172 16.09 -14.04 9.99
CA GLU A 172 16.18 -15.38 10.57
C GLU A 172 14.97 -15.74 11.44
N GLU A 173 14.49 -14.77 12.19
CA GLU A 173 13.34 -14.92 13.10
C GLU A 173 11.99 -14.66 12.40
N PHE A 174 11.98 -14.21 11.14
CA PHE A 174 10.79 -13.74 10.42
C PHE A 174 10.03 -12.68 11.22
N LYS A 175 10.77 -11.74 11.82
CA LYS A 175 10.27 -10.74 12.74
C LYS A 175 10.59 -9.35 12.22
N GLY A 176 9.64 -8.46 12.32
CA GLY A 176 9.84 -7.03 12.04
C GLY A 176 9.35 -6.19 13.20
N THR A 177 9.98 -5.06 13.43
CA THR A 177 9.62 -4.12 14.49
C THR A 177 9.41 -2.73 13.91
N VAL A 178 8.38 -2.03 14.37
CA VAL A 178 8.14 -0.63 14.03
C VAL A 178 8.99 0.24 14.95
N MET A 179 10.04 0.86 14.42
CA MET A 179 10.97 1.70 15.22
C MET A 179 10.39 3.08 15.51
N ARG A 180 9.73 3.67 14.51
CA ARG A 180 9.11 5.00 14.58
C ARG A 180 7.97 5.13 13.57
N ILE A 181 7.19 6.19 13.66
CA ILE A 181 6.21 6.53 12.62
C ILE A 181 6.97 7.17 11.45
N PRO A 182 6.68 6.78 10.19
CA PRO A 182 7.35 7.34 9.03
C PRO A 182 7.10 8.84 8.90
N THR A 183 8.15 9.59 8.55
CA THR A 183 8.06 11.01 8.18
C THR A 183 7.59 11.15 6.73
N ARG A 184 7.19 12.38 6.34
CA ARG A 184 6.73 12.61 4.96
C ARG A 184 7.80 12.29 3.92
N ASP A 185 9.07 12.61 4.21
CA ASP A 185 10.19 12.43 3.29
C ASP A 185 10.54 10.96 3.03
N GLU A 186 10.25 10.09 4.00
CA GLU A 186 10.47 8.64 3.89
C GLU A 186 9.37 7.92 3.11
N ILE A 187 8.20 8.54 3.03
CA ILE A 187 7.08 7.99 2.27
C ILE A 187 7.23 8.46 0.82
N GLN A 188 7.57 7.54 -0.07
CA GLN A 188 7.60 7.82 -1.52
C GLN A 188 6.16 7.93 -2.04
N PRO A 189 5.64 9.13 -2.31
CA PRO A 189 4.27 9.28 -2.75
C PRO A 189 4.17 8.89 -4.23
N ILE A 190 3.22 8.03 -4.52
CA ILE A 190 2.83 7.73 -5.90
C ILE A 190 1.85 8.78 -6.46
N ALA A 191 1.37 9.67 -5.62
CA ALA A 191 0.38 10.69 -5.93
C ALA A 191 0.56 11.93 -5.04
N ASN A 192 0.04 13.06 -5.48
CA ASN A 192 0.03 14.29 -4.72
C ASN A 192 -1.07 14.22 -3.64
N GLU A 193 -0.68 14.13 -2.37
CA GLU A 193 -1.59 14.07 -1.22
C GLU A 193 -2.37 15.36 -1.03
N GLN A 194 -1.80 16.53 -1.35
CA GLN A 194 -2.49 17.81 -1.23
C GLN A 194 -3.68 17.88 -2.18
N ALA A 195 -3.50 17.46 -3.44
CA ALA A 195 -4.59 17.39 -4.41
C ALA A 195 -5.71 16.42 -3.96
N VAL A 196 -5.37 15.36 -3.21
CA VAL A 196 -6.36 14.44 -2.62
C VAL A 196 -7.12 15.11 -1.48
N VAL A 197 -6.45 15.88 -0.62
CA VAL A 197 -7.10 16.63 0.46
C VAL A 197 -8.05 17.67 -0.13
N GLU A 198 -7.62 18.45 -1.11
CA GLU A 198 -8.45 19.43 -1.82
C GLU A 198 -9.67 18.79 -2.48
N PHE A 199 -9.48 17.59 -3.08
CA PHE A 199 -10.59 16.85 -3.70
C PHE A 199 -11.68 16.45 -2.71
N TYR A 200 -11.32 16.10 -1.47
CA TYR A 200 -12.30 15.73 -0.44
C TYR A 200 -12.86 16.89 0.37
N SER A 201 -12.22 18.04 0.33
CA SER A 201 -12.67 19.26 1.03
C SER A 201 -13.75 20.06 0.26
N ARG A 202 -13.98 19.70 -0.99
CA ARG A 202 -15.02 20.31 -1.86
C ARG A 202 -16.43 19.86 -1.55
#